data_7baf6e738ea4e4ef942711057d4289eb
#
_entry.id   7baf6e738ea4e4ef942711057d4289eb
#
_cell.length_a   1.000
_cell.length_b   1.000
_cell.length_c   1.000
_cell.angle_alpha   90.00
_cell.angle_beta   90.00
_cell.angle_gamma   90.00
#
_symmetry.space_group_name_H-M   'P 1'
#
loop_
_entity.id
_entity.type
_entity.pdbx_description
1 polymer ?
#
loop_
_entity_poly.entity_id
_entity_poly.type
_entity_poly.pdbx_seq_one_letter_code
_entity_poly.pdbx_strand_id
1 'polypeptide(L)' 'MFEYKVVEAKNAKDAEVQMNKYSKEGWKVISNTYWMNFKAELIITLEKEKK' A
#
# COMPACT_ATOMS: atom_id res chain seq x y z
N MET A 1 13.01 -2.14 14.74
CA MET A 1 12.89 -3.02 13.58
C MET A 1 11.62 -2.69 12.83
N PHE A 2 11.65 -2.73 11.51
CA PHE A 2 10.49 -2.40 10.69
C PHE A 2 9.91 -3.63 10.04
N GLU A 3 8.61 -3.60 9.89
CA GLU A 3 7.88 -4.62 9.18
C GLU A 3 7.32 -4.00 7.90
N TYR A 4 7.33 -4.74 6.81
CA TYR A 4 6.89 -4.24 5.52
C TYR A 4 5.74 -5.08 4.99
N LYS A 5 4.84 -4.40 4.29
CA LYS A 5 3.71 -5.05 3.66
C LYS A 5 3.53 -4.47 2.27
N VAL A 6 3.25 -5.33 1.31
CA VAL A 6 2.97 -4.92 -0.07
C VAL A 6 1.55 -5.32 -0.40
N VAL A 7 0.75 -4.37 -0.84
CA VAL A 7 -0.64 -4.64 -1.20
C VAL A 7 -0.91 -4.15 -2.61
N GLU A 8 -1.86 -4.80 -3.26
CA GLU A 8 -2.28 -4.43 -4.60
C GLU A 8 -3.64 -3.77 -4.54
N ALA A 9 -3.83 -2.75 -5.37
CA ALA A 9 -5.10 -2.06 -5.49
C ALA A 9 -5.51 -2.05 -6.96
N LYS A 10 -6.80 -2.16 -7.21
CA LYS A 10 -7.33 -2.23 -8.57
C LYS A 10 -7.34 -0.87 -9.26
N ASN A 11 -7.54 0.19 -8.50
CA ASN A 11 -7.62 1.53 -9.02
C ASN A 11 -7.28 2.53 -7.91
N ALA A 12 -7.31 3.81 -8.24
CA ALA A 12 -6.95 4.86 -7.29
C ALA A 12 -7.86 4.89 -6.08
N LYS A 13 -9.15 4.67 -6.28
CA LYS A 13 -10.10 4.67 -5.18
C LYS A 13 -9.85 3.50 -4.24
N ASP A 14 -9.59 2.33 -4.79
CA ASP A 14 -9.28 1.15 -4.00
C ASP A 14 -7.98 1.36 -3.23
N ALA A 15 -6.98 1.98 -3.88
CA ALA A 15 -5.73 2.29 -3.22
C ALA A 15 -5.94 3.21 -2.03
N GLU A 16 -6.79 4.21 -2.18
CA GLU A 16 -7.10 5.14 -1.09
C GLU A 16 -7.72 4.41 0.10
N VAL A 17 -8.66 3.51 -0.18
CA VAL A 17 -9.30 2.73 0.87
C VAL A 17 -8.27 1.87 1.60
N GLN A 18 -7.39 1.21 0.85
CA GLN A 18 -6.36 0.36 1.44
C GLN A 18 -5.39 1.17 2.29
N MET A 19 -4.94 2.31 1.78
CA MET A 19 -4.02 3.16 2.51
C MET A 19 -4.62 3.68 3.81
N ASN A 20 -5.87 4.11 3.76
CA ASN A 20 -6.56 4.60 4.96
C ASN A 20 -6.75 3.49 5.98
N LYS A 21 -7.08 2.30 5.51
CA LYS A 21 -7.26 1.15 6.38
C LYS A 21 -5.98 0.82 7.14
N TYR A 22 -4.87 0.73 6.42
CA TYR A 22 -3.60 0.35 7.05
C TYR A 22 -3.02 1.49 7.87
N SER A 23 -3.28 2.73 7.49
CA SER A 23 -2.84 3.89 8.27
C SER A 23 -3.44 3.85 9.67
N LYS A 24 -4.69 3.43 9.80
CA LYS A 24 -5.34 3.31 11.09
C LYS A 24 -4.71 2.22 11.96
N GLU A 25 -4.05 1.25 11.33
CA GLU A 25 -3.37 0.18 12.02
C GLU A 25 -1.92 0.49 12.33
N GLY A 26 -1.48 1.69 12.01
CA GLY A 26 -0.11 2.11 12.30
C GLY A 26 0.85 1.97 11.13
N TRP A 27 0.36 1.60 9.96
CA TRP A 27 1.19 1.45 8.77
C TRP A 27 1.41 2.81 8.10
N LYS A 28 2.59 2.97 7.52
CA LYS A 28 2.95 4.17 6.79
C LYS A 28 3.22 3.81 5.34
N VAL A 29 2.62 4.56 4.43
CA VAL A 29 2.87 4.36 3.00
C VAL A 29 4.22 4.97 2.65
N ILE A 30 5.13 4.15 2.17
CA ILE A 30 6.47 4.61 1.80
C ILE A 30 6.69 4.59 0.29
N SER A 31 5.87 3.86 -0.44
CA SER A 31 5.99 3.81 -1.89
C SER A 31 4.63 3.47 -2.49
N ASN A 32 4.36 4.05 -3.65
CA ASN A 32 3.14 3.79 -4.38
C ASN A 32 3.50 3.74 -5.85
N THR A 33 3.59 2.53 -6.38
CA THR A 33 4.02 2.31 -7.75
C THR A 33 2.84 1.88 -8.60
N TYR A 34 2.68 2.53 -9.75
CA TYR A 34 1.67 2.17 -10.73
C TYR A 34 2.28 1.17 -11.70
N TRP A 35 1.71 -0.01 -11.73
CA TRP A 35 2.18 -1.08 -12.60
C TRP A 35 1.14 -1.32 -13.68
N MET A 36 1.58 -1.24 -14.92
CA MET A 36 0.70 -1.50 -16.07
C MET A 36 1.35 -2.53 -16.97
N ASN A 37 0.74 -3.69 -17.04
CA ASN A 37 1.19 -4.74 -17.93
C ASN A 37 -0.02 -5.16 -18.75
N PHE A 38 -0.70 -6.22 -18.34
CA PHE A 38 -1.95 -6.61 -19.00
C PHE A 38 -3.15 -5.92 -18.36
N LYS A 39 -3.00 -5.46 -17.17
CA LYS A 39 -4.01 -4.69 -16.46
C LYS A 39 -3.32 -3.70 -15.53
N ALA A 40 -4.01 -2.59 -15.31
CA ALA A 40 -3.48 -1.55 -14.44
C ALA A 40 -3.65 -1.96 -12.96
N GLU A 41 -2.55 -1.93 -12.23
CA GLU A 41 -2.56 -2.22 -10.80
C GLU A 41 -1.68 -1.22 -10.09
N LEU A 42 -2.10 -0.86 -8.88
CA LEU A 42 -1.31 -0.01 -8.01
C LEU A 42 -0.67 -0.87 -6.94
N ILE A 43 0.64 -0.76 -6.80
CA ILE A 43 1.39 -1.50 -5.80
C ILE A 43 1.76 -0.53 -4.68
N ILE A 44 1.30 -0.81 -3.49
CA ILE A 44 1.50 0.05 -2.33
C ILE A 44 2.42 -0.67 -1.35
N THR A 45 3.51 -0.03 -0.99
CA THR A 45 4.44 -0.58 0.00
C THR A 45 4.25 0.19 1.31
N LEU A 46 4.06 -0.56 2.36
CA LEU A 46 3.77 -0.02 3.69
C LEU A 46 4.87 -0.42 4.66
N GLU A 47 5.13 0.44 5.62
CA GLU A 47 6.14 0.23 6.63
C GLU A 47 5.52 0.46 8.00
N LYS A 48 5.87 -0.38 8.95
CA LYS A 48 5.40 -0.26 10.32
C LYS A 48 6.55 -0.56 11.26
N GLU A 49 6.74 0.30 12.24
CA GLU A 49 7.76 0.06 13.24
C GLU A 49 7.27 -0.99 14.23
N LYS A 50 8.06 -2.02 14.40
CA LYS A 50 7.74 -3.13 15.27
C LYS A 50 8.66 -3.08 16.47
N LYS A 51 8.07 -3.02 17.64
CA LYS A 51 8.84 -3.00 18.87
C LYS A 51 9.18 -4.40 19.35
#